data_80015bc4fa401ffdb7dcbf3f4e7cea66
#
_entry.id   80015bc4fa401ffdb7dcbf3f4e7cea66
#
_cell.length_a   1.000
_cell.length_b   1.000
_cell.length_c   1.000
_cell.angle_alpha   90.00
_cell.angle_beta   90.00
_cell.angle_gamma   90.00
#
_symmetry.space_group_name_H-M   'P 1'
#
loop_
_entity.id
_entity.type
_entity.pdbx_description
1 polymer ?
#
loop_
_entity_poly.entity_id
_entity_poly.type
_entity_poly.pdbx_seq_one_letter_code
_entity_poly.pdbx_strand_id
1 'polypeptide(L)'
;MPSCGSQIFLCDLPIRFDTYIGCTHGCQYCFATKKQDEFYNRIRRGESVEALKRFIEGKRTIETNWCDWNIPLHFGGMSDPLQPIERKKGYTYECFELLAKTQYPFVLSTKGRLLGEDKYIEILSRCNCVIQVSMVCSGYDDIEKGCPTFIERLEIVRKISPKVKRVIIRIQPYMREFKEEIINNLKLFREAGAYGVIVEGMKFSKKKPGLVKVGADYTYALDDIKNDILDIKEECHRVGLRCFSGENRTRAIGDNLCCCGIEGLAGFRENTFNINHIIHGEKPKFTENMTKKGTGKVFSSLYQDAVNSKRLKNESFVGEMINIAKNKKDFLAEVFGKKGE
;
A
#
# COMPACT_ATOMS: atom_id res chain seq x y z
N MET A 1 12.04 -9.46 -10.31
CA MET A 1 11.56 -8.25 -11.02
C MET A 1 10.33 -7.75 -10.31
N PRO A 2 10.16 -6.45 -10.13
CA PRO A 2 8.94 -5.88 -9.58
C PRO A 2 7.69 -6.43 -10.27
N SER A 3 6.63 -6.67 -9.51
CA SER A 3 5.40 -7.29 -10.02
C SER A 3 4.17 -6.50 -9.54
N CYS A 4 3.07 -6.59 -10.27
CA CYS A 4 1.83 -5.93 -9.89
C CYS A 4 0.66 -6.89 -9.64
N GLY A 5 0.59 -8.01 -10.36
CA GLY A 5 -0.52 -8.96 -10.27
C GLY A 5 -1.90 -8.25 -10.29
N SER A 6 -2.83 -8.71 -9.46
CA SER A 6 -4.18 -8.10 -9.38
C SER A 6 -4.20 -6.68 -8.78
N GLN A 7 -3.08 -6.18 -8.27
CA GLN A 7 -3.04 -4.83 -7.69
C GLN A 7 -3.17 -3.72 -8.72
N ILE A 8 -2.85 -4.00 -9.97
CA ILE A 8 -3.08 -3.06 -11.09
C ILE A 8 -4.52 -2.52 -11.11
N PHE A 9 -5.47 -3.37 -10.72
CA PHE A 9 -6.90 -3.03 -10.72
C PHE A 9 -7.38 -2.36 -9.43
N LEU A 10 -6.66 -2.52 -8.31
CA LEU A 10 -7.13 -2.16 -6.98
C LEU A 10 -6.32 -1.06 -6.29
N CYS A 11 -5.13 -0.73 -6.79
CA CYS A 11 -4.18 0.07 -6.04
C CYS A 11 -3.52 1.16 -6.88
N ASP A 12 -3.33 2.32 -6.27
CA ASP A 12 -2.57 3.43 -6.85
C ASP A 12 -1.06 3.13 -6.93
N LEU A 13 -0.58 2.23 -6.06
CA LEU A 13 0.79 1.72 -6.06
C LEU A 13 0.78 0.21 -6.36
N PRO A 14 0.51 -0.19 -7.61
CA PRO A 14 0.33 -1.60 -7.91
C PRO A 14 1.65 -2.37 -7.97
N ILE A 15 2.78 -1.67 -8.16
CA ILE A 15 4.09 -2.29 -8.39
C ILE A 15 4.73 -2.59 -7.04
N ARG A 16 4.76 -3.86 -6.67
CA ARG A 16 5.36 -4.33 -5.43
C ARG A 16 6.80 -4.73 -5.61
N PHE A 17 7.58 -4.47 -4.59
CA PHE A 17 8.97 -4.88 -4.48
C PHE A 17 9.25 -5.34 -3.05
N ASP A 18 9.43 -6.63 -2.86
CA ASP A 18 9.70 -7.24 -1.56
C ASP A 18 11.12 -7.86 -1.56
N THR A 19 12.03 -7.28 -0.81
CA THR A 19 13.43 -7.73 -0.69
C THR A 19 13.57 -9.02 0.09
N TYR A 20 12.52 -9.40 0.83
CA TYR A 20 12.45 -10.65 1.60
C TYR A 20 11.18 -11.43 1.28
N ILE A 21 11.28 -12.75 1.38
CA ILE A 21 10.17 -13.68 1.44
C ILE A 21 10.14 -14.23 2.85
N GLY A 22 9.04 -13.98 3.60
CA GLY A 22 8.95 -14.25 5.02
C GLY A 22 9.30 -13.03 5.88
N CYS A 23 8.89 -13.05 7.16
CA CYS A 23 9.04 -11.93 8.08
C CYS A 23 9.18 -12.43 9.52
N THR A 24 10.13 -11.88 10.27
CA THR A 24 10.40 -12.28 11.66
C THR A 24 9.61 -11.51 12.71
N HIS A 25 8.75 -10.56 12.33
CA HIS A 25 7.96 -9.77 13.28
C HIS A 25 6.89 -10.57 14.03
N GLY A 26 6.40 -11.68 13.47
CA GLY A 26 5.48 -12.56 14.17
C GLY A 26 4.12 -11.98 14.53
N CYS A 27 3.63 -10.97 13.78
CA CYS A 27 2.34 -10.35 14.04
C CYS A 27 1.20 -11.38 13.96
N GLN A 28 0.41 -11.53 15.01
CA GLN A 28 -0.61 -12.59 15.13
C GLN A 28 -1.72 -12.54 14.07
N TYR A 29 -1.97 -11.37 13.50
CA TYR A 29 -3.00 -11.12 12.49
C TYR A 29 -2.48 -11.15 11.04
N CYS A 30 -1.20 -11.44 10.81
CA CYS A 30 -0.57 -11.26 9.51
C CYS A 30 -1.22 -12.12 8.41
N PHE A 31 -1.78 -11.48 7.41
CA PHE A 31 -2.43 -12.16 6.29
C PHE A 31 -1.46 -12.95 5.40
N ALA A 32 -0.17 -12.58 5.42
CA ALA A 32 0.84 -13.22 4.57
C ALA A 32 1.11 -14.67 4.98
N THR A 33 0.86 -15.04 6.24
CA THR A 33 0.94 -16.41 6.72
C THR A 33 -0.01 -17.37 6.01
N LYS A 34 -1.15 -16.85 5.51
CA LYS A 34 -2.12 -17.63 4.72
C LYS A 34 -1.67 -17.88 3.27
N LYS A 35 -0.63 -17.16 2.82
CA LYS A 35 -0.17 -17.18 1.42
C LYS A 35 1.18 -17.83 1.21
N GLN A 36 1.94 -17.98 2.28
CA GLN A 36 3.30 -18.53 2.24
C GLN A 36 3.48 -19.48 3.42
N ASP A 37 3.79 -20.72 3.12
CA ASP A 37 4.16 -21.69 4.12
C ASP A 37 5.45 -21.28 4.84
N GLU A 38 5.55 -21.58 6.12
CA GLU A 38 6.71 -21.24 6.97
C GLU A 38 7.07 -19.76 7.00
N PHE A 39 6.07 -18.85 6.79
CA PHE A 39 6.28 -17.40 6.62
C PHE A 39 7.15 -16.78 7.73
N TYR A 40 7.01 -17.22 8.97
CA TYR A 40 7.80 -16.71 10.10
C TYR A 40 9.13 -17.46 10.32
N ASN A 41 9.24 -18.69 9.86
CA ASN A 41 10.35 -19.58 10.20
C ASN A 41 11.42 -19.63 9.10
N ARG A 42 11.06 -19.29 7.85
CA ARG A 42 11.96 -19.41 6.71
C ARG A 42 12.07 -18.10 5.94
N ILE A 43 13.05 -17.29 6.33
CA ILE A 43 13.33 -16.03 5.64
C ILE A 43 14.28 -16.27 4.48
N ARG A 44 13.86 -15.86 3.28
CA ARG A 44 14.66 -15.97 2.04
C ARG A 44 14.83 -14.61 1.40
N ARG A 45 15.86 -14.50 0.53
CA ARG A 45 15.97 -13.35 -0.35
C ARG A 45 14.77 -13.31 -1.30
N GLY A 46 14.14 -12.17 -1.41
CA GLY A 46 13.10 -11.86 -2.38
C GLY A 46 13.71 -11.27 -3.64
N GLU A 47 13.28 -10.08 -4.00
CA GLU A 47 13.77 -9.37 -5.16
C GLU A 47 15.13 -8.71 -4.90
N SER A 48 15.99 -8.69 -5.92
CA SER A 48 17.37 -8.21 -5.79
C SER A 48 17.54 -6.79 -6.33
N VAL A 49 18.63 -6.15 -5.94
CA VAL A 49 19.03 -4.84 -6.45
C VAL A 49 19.24 -4.85 -7.98
N GLU A 50 19.72 -5.96 -8.55
CA GLU A 50 19.87 -6.12 -10.01
C GLU A 50 18.52 -6.14 -10.71
N ALA A 51 17.51 -6.78 -10.10
CA ALA A 51 16.14 -6.78 -10.61
C ALA A 51 15.53 -5.37 -10.56
N LEU A 52 15.80 -4.63 -9.47
CA LEU A 52 15.40 -3.23 -9.33
C LEU A 52 16.09 -2.35 -10.38
N LYS A 53 17.39 -2.49 -10.56
CA LYS A 53 18.17 -1.75 -11.56
C LYS A 53 17.61 -1.94 -12.96
N ARG A 54 17.37 -3.19 -13.36
CA ARG A 54 16.77 -3.51 -14.66
C ARG A 54 15.40 -2.86 -14.83
N PHE A 55 14.59 -2.87 -13.79
CA PHE A 55 13.29 -2.22 -13.82
C PHE A 55 13.41 -0.70 -14.03
N ILE A 56 14.28 -0.03 -13.28
CA ILE A 56 14.52 1.42 -13.41
C ILE A 56 15.08 1.78 -14.79
N GLU A 57 15.92 0.93 -15.37
CA GLU A 57 16.47 1.07 -16.74
C GLU A 57 15.45 0.80 -17.85
N GLY A 58 14.19 0.53 -17.51
CA GLY A 58 13.12 0.31 -18.49
C GLY A 58 12.91 -1.12 -18.93
N LYS A 59 13.60 -2.09 -18.36
CA LYS A 59 13.33 -3.50 -18.62
C LYS A 59 12.09 -3.91 -17.83
N ARG A 60 11.03 -4.28 -18.55
CA ARG A 60 9.73 -4.63 -18.00
C ARG A 60 9.42 -6.10 -18.21
N THR A 61 8.64 -6.68 -17.29
CA THR A 61 7.94 -7.93 -17.51
C THR A 61 6.61 -7.66 -18.22
N ILE A 62 5.92 -8.72 -18.66
CA ILE A 62 4.54 -8.61 -19.16
C ILE A 62 3.63 -7.88 -18.16
N GLU A 63 3.79 -8.14 -16.86
CA GLU A 63 2.96 -7.53 -15.81
C GLU A 63 3.26 -6.05 -15.55
N THR A 64 4.45 -5.58 -15.88
CA THR A 64 4.90 -4.21 -15.60
C THR A 64 5.16 -3.38 -16.85
N ASN A 65 4.89 -3.93 -18.02
CA ASN A 65 5.16 -3.29 -19.31
C ASN A 65 4.34 -1.98 -19.53
N TRP A 66 3.24 -1.84 -18.84
CA TRP A 66 2.37 -0.67 -18.88
C TRP A 66 2.80 0.44 -17.91
N CYS A 67 3.72 0.18 -16.98
CA CYS A 67 4.10 1.14 -15.94
C CYS A 67 4.74 2.39 -16.53
N ASP A 68 4.24 3.54 -16.11
CA ASP A 68 4.91 4.79 -16.29
C ASP A 68 6.10 4.89 -15.32
N TRP A 69 7.13 5.62 -15.73
CA TRP A 69 8.37 5.80 -14.97
C TRP A 69 8.21 6.41 -13.59
N ASN A 70 7.11 7.12 -13.34
CA ASN A 70 6.89 7.84 -12.10
C ASN A 70 5.85 7.18 -11.19
N ILE A 71 5.31 6.02 -11.57
CA ILE A 71 4.48 5.23 -10.64
C ILE A 71 5.40 4.64 -9.58
N PRO A 72 5.23 4.99 -8.30
CA PRO A 72 6.15 4.58 -7.26
C PRO A 72 6.15 3.07 -7.04
N LEU A 73 7.30 2.53 -6.67
CA LEU A 73 7.38 1.17 -6.13
C LEU A 73 6.81 1.13 -4.72
N HIS A 74 6.13 0.06 -4.37
CA HIS A 74 5.70 -0.22 -3.00
C HIS A 74 6.58 -1.30 -2.37
N PHE A 75 7.48 -0.88 -1.47
CA PHE A 75 8.27 -1.77 -0.64
C PHE A 75 7.49 -2.20 0.60
N GLY A 76 7.59 -3.47 0.97
CA GLY A 76 6.93 -4.00 2.16
C GLY A 76 5.46 -4.38 1.94
N GLY A 77 5.11 -4.83 0.74
CA GLY A 77 3.76 -5.29 0.41
C GLY A 77 3.39 -6.62 1.05
N MET A 78 4.36 -7.52 1.23
CA MET A 78 4.17 -8.86 1.79
C MET A 78 5.02 -9.13 3.01
N SER A 79 6.29 -8.71 3.00
CA SER A 79 7.22 -8.88 4.11
C SER A 79 7.77 -7.52 4.54
N ASP A 80 8.20 -7.40 5.79
CA ASP A 80 8.80 -6.14 6.24
C ASP A 80 10.23 -6.02 5.71
N PRO A 81 10.56 -4.98 4.92
CA PRO A 81 11.89 -4.79 4.37
C PRO A 81 12.94 -4.38 5.42
N LEU A 82 12.51 -3.85 6.57
CA LEU A 82 13.39 -3.44 7.67
C LEU A 82 13.25 -4.35 8.91
N GLN A 83 12.88 -5.62 8.69
CA GLN A 83 12.86 -6.65 9.72
C GLN A 83 14.29 -6.92 10.27
N PRO A 84 14.45 -7.50 11.47
CA PRO A 84 15.74 -7.63 12.15
C PRO A 84 16.86 -8.28 11.32
N ILE A 85 16.55 -9.23 10.44
CA ILE A 85 17.54 -9.92 9.60
C ILE A 85 18.21 -8.97 8.59
N GLU A 86 17.56 -7.86 8.23
CA GLU A 86 18.11 -6.86 7.33
C GLU A 86 19.41 -6.25 7.87
N ARG A 87 19.56 -6.11 9.19
CA ARG A 87 20.84 -5.65 9.81
C ARG A 87 22.03 -6.49 9.38
N LYS A 88 21.82 -7.82 9.19
CA LYS A 88 22.86 -8.76 8.78
C LYS A 88 22.98 -8.90 7.27
N LYS A 89 21.85 -8.86 6.54
CA LYS A 89 21.80 -9.18 5.11
C LYS A 89 21.97 -7.97 4.21
N GLY A 90 21.42 -6.80 4.59
CA GLY A 90 21.57 -5.56 3.85
C GLY A 90 20.84 -5.49 2.50
N TYR A 91 19.96 -6.44 2.18
CA TYR A 91 19.33 -6.51 0.85
C TYR A 91 18.44 -5.31 0.52
N THR A 92 17.76 -4.76 1.53
CA THR A 92 16.96 -3.54 1.37
C THR A 92 17.85 -2.31 1.29
N TYR A 93 18.91 -2.27 2.08
CA TYR A 93 19.86 -1.16 2.08
C TYR A 93 20.53 -1.00 0.71
N GLU A 94 20.98 -2.09 0.08
CA GLU A 94 21.52 -2.08 -1.30
C GLU A 94 20.53 -1.45 -2.29
N CYS A 95 19.22 -1.74 -2.15
CA CYS A 95 18.20 -1.15 -2.98
C CYS A 95 18.04 0.36 -2.71
N PHE A 96 18.13 0.80 -1.46
CA PHE A 96 18.06 2.23 -1.12
C PHE A 96 19.26 3.00 -1.68
N GLU A 97 20.47 2.43 -1.71
CA GLU A 97 21.63 3.05 -2.36
C GLU A 97 21.37 3.31 -3.86
N LEU A 98 20.75 2.36 -4.56
CA LEU A 98 20.36 2.53 -5.96
C LEU A 98 19.27 3.59 -6.11
N LEU A 99 18.26 3.58 -5.24
CA LEU A 99 17.15 4.53 -5.28
C LEU A 99 17.59 5.98 -4.94
N ALA A 100 18.55 6.13 -4.03
CA ALA A 100 19.16 7.42 -3.74
C ALA A 100 19.92 7.99 -4.95
N LYS A 101 20.58 7.15 -5.75
CA LYS A 101 21.29 7.56 -6.98
C LYS A 101 20.34 7.89 -8.13
N THR A 102 19.28 7.10 -8.29
CA THR A 102 18.38 7.18 -9.44
C THR A 102 17.17 8.09 -9.22
N GLN A 103 16.89 8.45 -7.97
CA GLN A 103 15.73 9.24 -7.55
C GLN A 103 14.37 8.63 -7.98
N TYR A 104 14.35 7.31 -8.28
CA TYR A 104 13.12 6.63 -8.61
C TYR A 104 12.16 6.65 -7.39
N PRO A 105 10.89 7.08 -7.56
CA PRO A 105 9.98 7.25 -6.44
C PRO A 105 9.57 5.90 -5.84
N PHE A 106 9.43 5.87 -4.52
CA PHE A 106 8.89 4.69 -3.84
C PHE A 106 8.17 5.04 -2.54
N VAL A 107 7.34 4.11 -2.09
CA VAL A 107 6.69 4.13 -0.79
C VAL A 107 7.20 2.93 0.00
N LEU A 108 7.71 3.17 1.18
CA LEU A 108 8.21 2.15 2.10
C LEU A 108 7.21 1.91 3.21
N SER A 109 6.68 0.70 3.33
CA SER A 109 5.82 0.28 4.44
C SER A 109 6.61 -0.61 5.39
N THR A 110 6.69 -0.24 6.67
CA THR A 110 7.47 -1.00 7.66
C THR A 110 6.95 -0.83 9.08
N LYS A 111 7.26 -1.81 9.94
CA LYS A 111 7.18 -1.77 11.41
C LYS A 111 8.59 -1.81 12.02
N GLY A 112 9.62 -1.94 11.18
CA GLY A 112 10.97 -2.31 11.58
C GLY A 112 11.70 -1.24 12.37
N ARG A 113 12.39 -1.66 13.45
CA ARG A 113 13.25 -0.82 14.29
C ARG A 113 14.36 -0.12 13.50
N LEU A 114 14.85 -0.76 12.42
CA LEU A 114 15.97 -0.25 11.62
C LEU A 114 15.65 1.09 10.98
N LEU A 115 14.37 1.43 10.75
CA LEU A 115 13.97 2.74 10.25
C LEU A 115 14.47 3.90 11.12
N GLY A 116 14.64 3.68 12.43
CA GLY A 116 15.12 4.69 13.38
C GLY A 116 16.65 4.73 13.56
N GLU A 117 17.41 3.89 12.87
CA GLU A 117 18.87 3.88 12.94
C GLU A 117 19.48 4.92 11.98
N ASP A 118 20.50 5.62 12.41
CA ASP A 118 21.12 6.73 11.66
C ASP A 118 21.51 6.33 10.23
N LYS A 119 22.01 5.12 10.04
CA LYS A 119 22.36 4.55 8.73
C LYS A 119 21.16 4.56 7.77
N TYR A 120 19.98 4.16 8.23
CA TYR A 120 18.77 4.11 7.40
C TYR A 120 18.14 5.47 7.24
N ILE A 121 18.16 6.32 8.28
CA ILE A 121 17.71 7.71 8.19
C ILE A 121 18.53 8.46 7.15
N GLU A 122 19.86 8.32 7.18
CA GLU A 122 20.76 9.01 6.25
C GLU A 122 20.48 8.59 4.79
N ILE A 123 20.41 7.30 4.50
CA ILE A 123 20.17 6.86 3.12
C ILE A 123 18.77 7.26 2.63
N LEU A 124 17.74 7.13 3.46
CA LEU A 124 16.37 7.48 3.10
C LEU A 124 16.19 9.01 2.90
N SER A 125 16.93 9.85 3.62
CA SER A 125 16.91 11.31 3.44
C SER A 125 17.38 11.74 2.05
N ARG A 126 18.15 10.91 1.37
CA ARG A 126 18.64 11.13 0.01
C ARG A 126 17.73 10.53 -1.07
N CYS A 127 16.69 9.80 -0.67
CA CYS A 127 15.77 9.13 -1.58
C CYS A 127 14.54 9.98 -1.89
N ASN A 128 13.91 9.70 -3.03
CA ASN A 128 12.60 10.21 -3.38
C ASN A 128 11.53 9.27 -2.82
N CYS A 129 11.19 9.40 -1.52
CA CYS A 129 10.34 8.42 -0.84
C CYS A 129 9.27 9.03 0.07
N VAL A 130 8.21 8.25 0.26
CA VAL A 130 7.22 8.39 1.33
C VAL A 130 7.36 7.18 2.25
N ILE A 131 7.37 7.41 3.55
CA ILE A 131 7.47 6.35 4.55
C ILE A 131 6.09 6.11 5.16
N GLN A 132 5.67 4.85 5.20
CA GLN A 132 4.47 4.42 5.89
C GLN A 132 4.87 3.58 7.09
N VAL A 133 4.71 4.13 8.28
CA VAL A 133 4.98 3.41 9.54
C VAL A 133 3.70 2.72 9.97
N SER A 134 3.70 1.38 9.97
CA SER A 134 2.56 0.62 10.47
C SER A 134 2.59 0.63 11.99
N MET A 135 1.66 1.36 12.60
CA MET A 135 1.44 1.42 14.04
C MET A 135 0.00 1.82 14.32
N VAL A 136 -0.57 1.32 15.39
CA VAL A 136 -1.97 1.58 15.74
C VAL A 136 -2.05 2.27 17.11
N CYS A 137 -1.82 1.53 18.18
CA CYS A 137 -1.83 1.99 19.56
C CYS A 137 -1.07 0.98 20.43
N SER A 138 -0.90 1.30 21.72
CA SER A 138 -0.15 0.45 22.65
C SER A 138 -0.79 -0.93 22.87
N GLY A 139 -2.12 -1.03 22.73
CA GLY A 139 -2.83 -2.31 22.79
C GLY A 139 -2.41 -3.33 21.73
N TYR A 140 -1.67 -2.92 20.70
CA TYR A 140 -1.13 -3.83 19.67
C TYR A 140 0.23 -4.44 20.04
N ASP A 141 0.92 -3.93 21.04
CA ASP A 141 2.27 -4.39 21.39
C ASP A 141 2.29 -5.89 21.77
N ASP A 142 1.22 -6.39 22.40
CA ASP A 142 1.09 -7.81 22.74
C ASP A 142 0.87 -8.76 21.55
N ILE A 143 0.27 -8.27 20.47
CA ILE A 143 0.01 -9.06 19.26
C ILE A 143 1.06 -8.82 18.16
N GLU A 144 2.01 -7.91 18.39
CA GLU A 144 3.12 -7.55 17.51
C GLU A 144 4.49 -7.74 18.19
N LYS A 145 4.66 -8.76 19.00
CA LYS A 145 5.82 -8.99 19.91
C LYS A 145 7.20 -8.89 19.25
N GLY A 146 7.32 -9.16 17.97
CA GLY A 146 8.57 -9.04 17.23
C GLY A 146 8.85 -7.66 16.65
N CYS A 147 7.92 -6.71 16.84
CA CYS A 147 8.05 -5.33 16.40
C CYS A 147 8.53 -4.41 17.53
N PRO A 148 9.03 -3.20 17.22
CA PRO A 148 9.14 -2.13 18.20
C PRO A 148 7.78 -1.81 18.81
N THR A 149 7.74 -1.42 20.08
CA THR A 149 6.52 -0.96 20.75
C THR A 149 5.93 0.28 20.07
N PHE A 150 4.69 0.62 20.42
CA PHE A 150 4.03 1.82 19.95
C PHE A 150 4.89 3.08 20.21
N ILE A 151 5.39 3.23 21.43
CA ILE A 151 6.23 4.39 21.82
C ILE A 151 7.53 4.42 21.03
N GLU A 152 8.21 3.28 20.87
CA GLU A 152 9.43 3.21 20.07
C GLU A 152 9.19 3.59 18.59
N ARG A 153 8.07 3.16 18.01
CA ARG A 153 7.69 3.56 16.65
C ARG A 153 7.36 5.05 16.56
N LEU A 154 6.75 5.63 17.58
CA LEU A 154 6.49 7.07 17.65
C LEU A 154 7.80 7.87 17.66
N GLU A 155 8.81 7.44 18.41
CA GLU A 155 10.14 8.05 18.39
C GLU A 155 10.82 7.89 17.02
N ILE A 156 10.66 6.75 16.37
CA ILE A 156 11.16 6.54 15.01
C ILE A 156 10.51 7.55 14.04
N VAL A 157 9.20 7.76 14.15
CA VAL A 157 8.47 8.76 13.33
C VAL A 157 9.06 10.16 13.55
N ARG A 158 9.31 10.58 14.79
CA ARG A 158 9.93 11.89 15.11
C ARG A 158 11.28 12.07 14.45
N LYS A 159 12.10 11.02 14.43
CA LYS A 159 13.44 11.06 13.82
C LYS A 159 13.39 11.15 12.30
N ILE A 160 12.50 10.39 11.65
CA ILE A 160 12.50 10.26 10.18
C ILE A 160 11.66 11.35 9.49
N SER A 161 10.59 11.85 10.13
CA SER A 161 9.66 12.78 9.49
C SER A 161 10.31 14.06 8.94
N PRO A 162 11.29 14.70 9.59
CA PRO A 162 11.95 15.88 9.03
C PRO A 162 12.95 15.56 7.90
N LYS A 163 13.19 14.30 7.61
CA LYS A 163 14.25 13.84 6.68
C LYS A 163 13.71 13.30 5.36
N VAL A 164 12.43 13.02 5.26
CA VAL A 164 11.78 12.43 4.08
C VAL A 164 10.62 13.30 3.59
N LYS A 165 10.09 13.03 2.41
CA LYS A 165 9.02 13.86 1.84
C LYS A 165 7.75 13.86 2.68
N ARG A 166 7.33 12.68 3.16
CA ARG A 166 6.16 12.49 4.05
C ARG A 166 6.33 11.24 4.87
N VAL A 167 5.74 11.26 6.07
CA VAL A 167 5.50 10.07 6.87
C VAL A 167 3.99 9.91 7.06
N ILE A 168 3.50 8.71 6.81
CA ILE A 168 2.10 8.32 6.97
C ILE A 168 2.04 7.22 8.03
N ILE A 169 1.11 7.33 8.95
CA ILE A 169 0.84 6.27 9.92
C ILE A 169 -0.18 5.30 9.32
N ARG A 170 0.16 4.02 9.25
CA ARG A 170 -0.77 2.98 8.81
C ARG A 170 -1.46 2.35 10.03
N ILE A 171 -2.71 2.70 10.24
CA ILE A 171 -3.64 2.06 11.17
C ILE A 171 -4.21 0.83 10.46
N GLN A 172 -3.36 -0.18 10.32
CA GLN A 172 -3.66 -1.42 9.59
C GLN A 172 -3.00 -2.64 10.26
N PRO A 173 -3.85 -3.56 10.74
CA PRO A 173 -5.30 -3.55 10.67
C PRO A 173 -5.93 -2.65 11.76
N TYR A 174 -6.99 -1.94 11.42
CA TYR A 174 -7.85 -1.26 12.37
C TYR A 174 -8.79 -2.27 13.04
N MET A 175 -8.86 -2.25 14.39
CA MET A 175 -9.83 -3.02 15.18
C MET A 175 -10.66 -2.06 16.02
N ARG A 176 -11.99 -2.24 16.00
CA ARG A 176 -12.96 -1.29 16.57
C ARG A 176 -12.81 -1.09 18.08
N GLU A 177 -12.39 -2.15 18.79
CA GLU A 177 -12.13 -2.11 20.23
C GLU A 177 -11.05 -1.10 20.66
N PHE A 178 -10.20 -0.68 19.74
CA PHE A 178 -9.15 0.30 20.00
C PHE A 178 -9.46 1.71 19.46
N LYS A 179 -10.69 1.96 18.99
CA LYS A 179 -11.06 3.24 18.34
C LYS A 179 -10.73 4.44 19.19
N GLU A 180 -11.14 4.43 20.47
CA GLU A 180 -10.93 5.56 21.39
C GLU A 180 -9.43 5.80 21.65
N GLU A 181 -8.64 4.74 21.82
CA GLU A 181 -7.20 4.88 22.00
C GLU A 181 -6.53 5.44 20.74
N ILE A 182 -6.97 5.01 19.56
CA ILE A 182 -6.47 5.53 18.29
C ILE A 182 -6.77 7.03 18.17
N ILE A 183 -7.99 7.45 18.45
CA ILE A 183 -8.41 8.85 18.41
C ILE A 183 -7.54 9.69 19.34
N ASN A 184 -7.33 9.24 20.58
CA ASN A 184 -6.49 9.93 21.56
C ASN A 184 -5.03 10.04 21.13
N ASN A 185 -4.55 9.12 20.28
CA ASN A 185 -3.17 9.11 19.77
C ASN A 185 -2.95 10.00 18.54
N LEU A 186 -4.00 10.48 17.86
CA LEU A 186 -3.85 11.26 16.62
C LEU A 186 -3.02 12.53 16.82
N LYS A 187 -3.19 13.21 17.95
CA LYS A 187 -2.36 14.37 18.30
C LYS A 187 -0.88 14.01 18.41
N LEU A 188 -0.55 12.86 19.01
CA LEU A 188 0.83 12.37 19.11
C LEU A 188 1.43 12.09 17.73
N PHE A 189 0.65 11.54 16.81
CA PHE A 189 1.10 11.32 15.42
C PHE A 189 1.43 12.64 14.73
N ARG A 190 0.56 13.65 14.89
CA ARG A 190 0.80 14.99 14.33
C ARG A 190 2.06 15.64 14.91
N GLU A 191 2.23 15.58 16.22
CA GLU A 191 3.39 16.12 16.94
C GLU A 191 4.69 15.39 16.57
N ALA A 192 4.61 14.09 16.22
CA ALA A 192 5.73 13.33 15.71
C ALA A 192 6.08 13.67 14.24
N GLY A 193 5.28 14.51 13.57
CA GLY A 193 5.53 14.96 12.20
C GLY A 193 4.86 14.11 11.12
N ALA A 194 3.89 13.27 11.46
CA ALA A 194 3.10 12.57 10.46
C ALA A 194 2.28 13.56 9.62
N TYR A 195 2.17 13.28 8.33
CA TYR A 195 1.33 14.00 7.37
C TYR A 195 -0.13 13.57 7.46
N GLY A 196 -0.36 12.31 7.70
CA GLY A 196 -1.70 11.75 7.78
C GLY A 196 -1.69 10.30 8.24
N VAL A 197 -2.89 9.72 8.29
CA VAL A 197 -3.11 8.33 8.64
C VAL A 197 -3.83 7.58 7.53
N ILE A 198 -3.60 6.26 7.41
CA ILE A 198 -4.36 5.35 6.57
C ILE A 198 -5.10 4.39 7.48
N VAL A 199 -6.41 4.28 7.33
CA VAL A 199 -7.24 3.34 8.09
C VAL A 199 -7.71 2.21 7.19
N GLU A 200 -7.42 0.95 7.58
CA GLU A 200 -7.91 -0.25 6.90
C GLU A 200 -8.36 -1.28 7.93
N GLY A 201 -9.64 -1.70 7.85
CA GLY A 201 -10.26 -2.61 8.78
C GLY A 201 -9.61 -4.00 8.82
N MET A 202 -9.69 -4.65 9.98
CA MET A 202 -9.22 -6.02 10.18
C MET A 202 -10.00 -7.00 9.32
N LYS A 203 -9.29 -7.94 8.71
CA LYS A 203 -9.85 -9.11 7.99
C LYS A 203 -9.69 -10.36 8.84
N PHE A 204 -10.83 -10.93 9.23
CA PHE A 204 -10.88 -12.10 10.09
C PHE A 204 -11.06 -13.37 9.25
N SER A 205 -10.38 -14.46 9.64
CA SER A 205 -10.54 -15.76 8.98
C SER A 205 -11.80 -16.52 9.41
N LYS A 206 -12.37 -16.16 10.56
CA LYS A 206 -13.55 -16.82 11.14
C LYS A 206 -14.68 -15.81 11.35
N LYS A 207 -15.93 -16.30 11.22
CA LYS A 207 -17.12 -15.54 11.56
C LYS A 207 -17.13 -15.21 13.07
N LYS A 208 -17.44 -13.96 13.38
CA LYS A 208 -17.73 -13.47 14.74
C LYS A 208 -19.02 -12.64 14.70
N PRO A 209 -19.71 -12.44 15.85
CA PRO A 209 -20.85 -11.51 15.91
C PRO A 209 -20.47 -10.12 15.34
N GLY A 210 -21.40 -9.50 14.62
CA GLY A 210 -21.18 -8.17 14.00
C GLY A 210 -20.30 -8.15 12.75
N LEU A 211 -19.72 -9.30 12.33
CA LEU A 211 -18.94 -9.37 11.10
C LEU A 211 -19.76 -9.89 9.93
N VAL A 212 -19.51 -9.32 8.76
CA VAL A 212 -20.08 -9.73 7.47
C VAL A 212 -19.01 -10.42 6.62
N LYS A 213 -19.43 -11.33 5.75
CA LYS A 213 -18.54 -12.02 4.83
C LYS A 213 -18.31 -11.14 3.60
N VAL A 214 -17.03 -10.87 3.29
CA VAL A 214 -16.60 -10.15 2.08
C VAL A 214 -15.51 -10.98 1.42
N GLY A 215 -15.80 -11.59 0.30
CA GLY A 215 -14.90 -12.52 -0.37
C GLY A 215 -14.60 -13.76 0.48
N ALA A 216 -13.33 -14.03 0.70
CA ALA A 216 -12.86 -15.17 1.49
C ALA A 216 -12.77 -14.87 3.01
N ASP A 217 -12.85 -13.60 3.39
CA ASP A 217 -12.67 -13.16 4.77
C ASP A 217 -13.97 -12.62 5.38
N TYR A 218 -13.96 -12.42 6.69
CA TYR A 218 -14.98 -11.68 7.41
C TYR A 218 -14.41 -10.31 7.81
N THR A 219 -15.25 -9.28 7.80
CA THR A 219 -14.86 -7.91 8.16
C THR A 219 -16.03 -7.19 8.81
N TYR A 220 -15.81 -5.99 9.30
CA TYR A 220 -16.89 -5.16 9.85
C TYR A 220 -17.94 -4.83 8.80
N ALA A 221 -19.20 -4.67 9.22
CA ALA A 221 -20.25 -4.18 8.35
C ALA A 221 -19.86 -2.83 7.74
N LEU A 222 -20.37 -2.53 6.53
CA LEU A 222 -19.95 -1.32 5.80
C LEU A 222 -20.26 -0.05 6.59
N ASP A 223 -21.46 0.05 7.16
CA ASP A 223 -21.87 1.23 7.92
C ASP A 223 -21.01 1.42 9.18
N ASP A 224 -20.68 0.32 9.87
CA ASP A 224 -19.83 0.36 11.05
C ASP A 224 -18.46 0.93 10.73
N ILE A 225 -17.75 0.34 9.75
CA ILE A 225 -16.39 0.79 9.40
C ILE A 225 -16.41 2.19 8.77
N LYS A 226 -17.47 2.53 8.03
CA LYS A 226 -17.64 3.86 7.44
C LYS A 226 -17.76 4.93 8.53
N ASN A 227 -18.63 4.70 9.53
CA ASN A 227 -18.82 5.64 10.63
C ASN A 227 -17.54 5.79 11.44
N ASP A 228 -16.86 4.68 11.77
CA ASP A 228 -15.59 4.74 12.50
C ASP A 228 -14.51 5.53 11.73
N ILE A 229 -14.40 5.36 10.40
CA ILE A 229 -13.45 6.14 9.60
C ILE A 229 -13.84 7.62 9.54
N LEU A 230 -15.12 7.96 9.49
CA LEU A 230 -15.59 9.35 9.51
C LEU A 230 -15.24 10.04 10.84
N ASP A 231 -15.46 9.37 11.97
CA ASP A 231 -15.10 9.91 13.29
C ASP A 231 -13.57 10.11 13.42
N ILE A 232 -12.79 9.13 12.98
CA ILE A 232 -11.32 9.25 12.95
C ILE A 232 -10.89 10.40 12.03
N LYS A 233 -11.54 10.57 10.88
CA LYS A 233 -11.23 11.64 9.92
C LYS A 233 -11.52 13.02 10.48
N GLU A 234 -12.66 13.20 11.15
CA GLU A 234 -12.99 14.45 11.81
C GLU A 234 -11.92 14.85 12.83
N GLU A 235 -11.52 13.90 13.67
CA GLU A 235 -10.48 14.12 14.65
C GLU A 235 -9.09 14.36 14.01
N CYS A 236 -8.76 13.64 12.93
CA CYS A 236 -7.56 13.92 12.14
C CYS A 236 -7.52 15.38 11.69
N HIS A 237 -8.62 15.87 11.12
CA HIS A 237 -8.70 17.26 10.64
C HIS A 237 -8.56 18.24 11.79
N ARG A 238 -9.15 17.96 12.96
CA ARG A 238 -9.04 18.81 14.15
C ARG A 238 -7.60 18.97 14.62
N VAL A 239 -6.78 17.94 14.49
CA VAL A 239 -5.35 17.99 14.86
C VAL A 239 -4.41 18.32 13.70
N GLY A 240 -4.94 18.55 12.48
CA GLY A 240 -4.16 18.92 11.30
C GLY A 240 -3.50 17.74 10.57
N LEU A 241 -4.08 16.54 10.66
CA LEU A 241 -3.71 15.36 9.89
C LEU A 241 -4.64 15.14 8.69
N ARG A 242 -4.14 14.55 7.63
CA ARG A 242 -4.96 13.95 6.57
C ARG A 242 -5.42 12.56 7.00
N CYS A 243 -6.59 12.14 6.52
CA CYS A 243 -7.12 10.81 6.76
C CYS A 243 -7.45 10.09 5.45
N PHE A 244 -6.83 8.95 5.22
CA PHE A 244 -7.03 8.14 4.02
C PHE A 244 -7.70 6.81 4.38
N SER A 245 -8.57 6.31 3.49
CA SER A 245 -9.11 4.97 3.63
C SER A 245 -8.31 3.96 2.80
N GLY A 246 -7.73 2.96 3.46
CA GLY A 246 -7.05 1.84 2.81
C GLY A 246 -8.01 0.81 2.22
N GLU A 247 -9.28 0.84 2.60
CA GLU A 247 -10.30 -0.11 2.19
C GLU A 247 -11.07 0.38 0.95
N ASN A 248 -11.19 -0.49 -0.07
CA ASN A 248 -11.87 -0.11 -1.31
C ASN A 248 -13.35 0.29 -1.09
N ARG A 249 -14.05 -0.37 -0.15
CA ARG A 249 -15.47 -0.08 0.16
C ARG A 249 -15.70 1.33 0.71
N THR A 250 -14.68 1.93 1.31
CA THR A 250 -14.75 3.24 1.94
C THR A 250 -13.74 4.24 1.37
N ARG A 251 -13.15 3.92 0.20
CA ARG A 251 -12.09 4.71 -0.41
C ARG A 251 -12.46 6.19 -0.56
N ALA A 252 -13.65 6.45 -1.03
CA ALA A 252 -14.13 7.81 -1.32
C ALA A 252 -14.37 8.69 -0.08
N ILE A 253 -14.44 8.11 1.12
CA ILE A 253 -14.57 8.92 2.34
C ILE A 253 -13.23 9.42 2.87
N GLY A 254 -12.11 8.88 2.38
CA GLY A 254 -10.78 9.44 2.63
C GLY A 254 -10.61 10.82 2.01
N ASP A 255 -9.53 11.49 2.36
CA ASP A 255 -9.21 12.83 1.84
C ASP A 255 -8.71 12.81 0.38
N ASN A 256 -8.38 11.64 -0.12
CA ASN A 256 -8.01 11.40 -1.51
C ASN A 256 -8.33 9.95 -1.88
N LEU A 257 -8.61 9.68 -3.16
CA LEU A 257 -8.79 8.33 -3.67
C LEU A 257 -7.50 7.51 -3.61
N CYS A 258 -6.34 8.13 -3.74
CA CYS A 258 -5.06 7.52 -3.43
C CYS A 258 -4.85 7.46 -1.92
N CYS A 259 -4.85 6.25 -1.36
CA CYS A 259 -4.63 6.07 0.08
C CYS A 259 -3.16 6.11 0.51
N CYS A 260 -2.23 6.28 -0.42
CA CYS A 260 -0.81 6.08 -0.13
C CYS A 260 -0.09 7.34 0.37
N GLY A 261 -0.78 8.48 0.40
CA GLY A 261 -0.23 9.75 0.87
C GLY A 261 0.78 10.39 -0.09
N ILE A 262 0.68 10.05 -1.38
CA ILE A 262 1.57 10.58 -2.43
C ILE A 262 0.95 11.74 -3.23
N GLU A 263 -0.31 12.07 -2.97
CA GLU A 263 -1.05 13.10 -3.70
C GLU A 263 -0.30 14.43 -3.69
N GLY A 264 -0.21 15.06 -4.86
CA GLY A 264 0.44 16.37 -5.05
C GLY A 264 1.97 16.37 -4.86
N LEU A 265 2.62 15.24 -4.63
CA LEU A 265 4.08 15.16 -4.56
C LEU A 265 4.72 15.18 -5.95
N ALA A 266 5.67 16.11 -6.15
CA ALA A 266 6.45 16.15 -7.36
C ALA A 266 7.26 14.86 -7.56
N GLY A 267 7.20 14.30 -8.76
CA GLY A 267 7.90 13.05 -9.11
C GLY A 267 7.16 11.78 -8.74
N PHE A 268 5.94 11.87 -8.17
CA PHE A 268 5.07 10.72 -7.89
C PHE A 268 3.86 10.75 -8.81
N ARG A 269 3.47 9.59 -9.32
CA ARG A 269 2.23 9.39 -10.07
C ARG A 269 1.40 8.28 -9.47
N GLU A 270 0.10 8.43 -9.54
CA GLU A 270 -0.87 7.43 -9.12
C GLU A 270 -1.26 6.55 -10.30
N ASN A 271 -1.52 5.28 -10.06
CA ASN A 271 -2.19 4.43 -11.03
C ASN A 271 -3.68 4.77 -11.07
N THR A 272 -4.07 5.76 -11.84
CA THR A 272 -5.48 6.19 -12.00
C THR A 272 -6.33 5.22 -12.82
N PHE A 273 -5.75 4.14 -13.33
CA PHE A 273 -6.46 3.07 -14.03
C PHE A 273 -7.11 2.05 -13.08
N ASN A 274 -6.95 2.21 -11.76
CA ASN A 274 -7.61 1.32 -10.82
C ASN A 274 -9.09 1.66 -10.66
N ILE A 275 -9.84 0.66 -10.18
CA ILE A 275 -11.29 0.73 -10.09
C ILE A 275 -11.80 1.89 -9.21
N ASN A 276 -11.04 2.29 -8.18
CA ASN A 276 -11.48 3.36 -7.30
C ASN A 276 -11.59 4.69 -8.04
N HIS A 277 -10.65 5.01 -8.94
CA HIS A 277 -10.72 6.20 -9.77
C HIS A 277 -11.83 6.09 -10.83
N ILE A 278 -11.92 4.94 -11.48
CA ILE A 278 -12.89 4.71 -12.56
C ILE A 278 -14.34 4.88 -12.09
N ILE A 279 -14.71 4.30 -10.94
CA ILE A 279 -16.11 4.41 -10.43
C ILE A 279 -16.46 5.81 -9.96
N HIS A 280 -15.47 6.60 -9.56
CA HIS A 280 -15.66 8.01 -9.16
C HIS A 280 -15.55 8.99 -10.35
N GLY A 281 -15.51 8.47 -11.60
CA GLY A 281 -15.64 9.26 -12.82
C GLY A 281 -14.33 9.87 -13.31
N GLU A 282 -13.20 9.51 -12.72
CA GLU A 282 -11.91 9.91 -13.27
C GLU A 282 -11.63 9.16 -14.57
N LYS A 283 -11.31 9.91 -15.63
CA LYS A 283 -10.88 9.33 -16.90
C LYS A 283 -9.37 9.09 -16.87
N PRO A 284 -8.91 7.83 -16.91
CA PRO A 284 -7.48 7.55 -16.98
C PRO A 284 -6.86 8.18 -18.22
N LYS A 285 -5.70 8.83 -18.04
CA LYS A 285 -4.94 9.40 -19.16
C LYS A 285 -3.78 8.47 -19.47
N PHE A 286 -3.73 7.94 -20.69
CA PHE A 286 -2.54 7.25 -21.18
C PHE A 286 -1.43 8.28 -21.40
N THR A 287 -0.23 7.97 -20.94
CA THR A 287 0.98 8.70 -21.31
C THR A 287 1.57 8.09 -22.58
N GLU A 288 2.43 8.82 -23.31
CA GLU A 288 3.13 8.32 -24.49
C GLU A 288 3.88 7.01 -24.19
N ASN A 289 4.41 6.85 -22.99
CA ASN A 289 5.12 5.64 -22.59
C ASN A 289 4.20 4.43 -22.41
N MET A 290 2.94 4.65 -22.05
CA MET A 290 1.93 3.60 -21.91
C MET A 290 1.32 3.18 -23.26
N THR A 291 1.41 4.02 -24.27
CA THR A 291 0.90 3.78 -25.61
C THR A 291 1.94 3.21 -26.59
N LYS A 292 3.20 3.03 -26.15
CA LYS A 292 4.22 2.39 -26.98
C LYS A 292 3.78 0.99 -27.41
N LYS A 293 4.17 0.61 -28.63
CA LYS A 293 3.80 -0.67 -29.27
C LYS A 293 3.94 -1.84 -28.30
N GLY A 294 2.84 -2.49 -27.97
CA GLY A 294 2.74 -3.61 -27.04
C GLY A 294 2.30 -3.24 -25.62
N THR A 295 2.54 -2.04 -25.11
CA THR A 295 2.23 -1.66 -23.73
C THR A 295 0.73 -1.53 -23.48
N GLY A 296 0.01 -0.80 -24.32
CA GLY A 296 -1.44 -0.65 -24.18
C GLY A 296 -2.20 -1.96 -24.34
N LYS A 297 -1.77 -2.83 -25.27
CA LYS A 297 -2.37 -4.17 -25.45
C LYS A 297 -2.14 -5.06 -24.24
N VAL A 298 -0.95 -5.02 -23.66
CA VAL A 298 -0.62 -5.80 -22.45
C VAL A 298 -1.42 -5.28 -21.26
N PHE A 299 -1.51 -3.97 -21.09
CA PHE A 299 -2.31 -3.36 -20.04
C PHE A 299 -3.79 -3.76 -20.14
N SER A 300 -4.40 -3.65 -21.33
CA SER A 300 -5.80 -4.04 -21.53
C SER A 300 -6.05 -5.51 -21.23
N SER A 301 -5.13 -6.41 -21.62
CA SER A 301 -5.22 -7.83 -21.31
C SER A 301 -5.12 -8.09 -19.81
N LEU A 302 -4.12 -7.53 -19.12
CA LEU A 302 -3.95 -7.68 -17.68
C LEU A 302 -5.14 -7.12 -16.91
N TYR A 303 -5.68 -6.00 -17.34
CA TYR A 303 -6.85 -5.38 -16.75
C TYR A 303 -8.10 -6.27 -16.96
N GLN A 304 -8.33 -6.80 -18.15
CA GLN A 304 -9.42 -7.72 -18.43
C GLN A 304 -9.28 -9.03 -17.66
N ASP A 305 -8.08 -9.58 -17.58
CA ASP A 305 -7.80 -10.77 -16.79
C ASP A 305 -8.06 -10.52 -15.29
N ALA A 306 -7.64 -9.36 -14.77
CA ALA A 306 -7.94 -8.96 -13.40
C ALA A 306 -9.46 -8.81 -13.16
N VAL A 307 -10.18 -8.13 -14.06
CA VAL A 307 -11.65 -7.96 -14.00
C VAL A 307 -12.39 -9.30 -14.10
N ASN A 308 -11.85 -10.25 -14.86
CA ASN A 308 -12.46 -11.57 -15.04
C ASN A 308 -11.97 -12.62 -14.04
N SER A 309 -11.01 -12.29 -13.17
CA SER A 309 -10.46 -13.25 -12.21
C SER A 309 -11.56 -13.74 -11.23
N LYS A 310 -11.56 -15.04 -10.96
CA LYS A 310 -12.46 -15.64 -9.96
C LYS A 310 -12.33 -14.99 -8.59
N ARG A 311 -11.14 -14.51 -8.25
CA ARG A 311 -10.85 -13.83 -6.99
C ARG A 311 -11.66 -12.55 -6.85
N LEU A 312 -11.71 -11.73 -7.90
CA LEU A 312 -12.47 -10.47 -7.88
C LEU A 312 -13.97 -10.71 -7.96
N LYS A 313 -14.42 -11.73 -8.71
CA LYS A 313 -15.84 -12.11 -8.80
C LYS A 313 -16.43 -12.60 -7.47
N ASN A 314 -15.60 -13.12 -6.58
CA ASN A 314 -16.04 -13.64 -5.27
C ASN A 314 -16.04 -12.59 -4.15
N GLU A 315 -15.51 -11.41 -4.40
CA GLU A 315 -15.60 -10.28 -3.46
C GLU A 315 -16.85 -9.47 -3.79
N SER A 316 -17.88 -9.51 -2.94
CA SER A 316 -19.19 -8.89 -3.21
C SER A 316 -19.09 -7.42 -3.63
N PHE A 317 -18.23 -6.65 -2.97
CA PHE A 317 -18.01 -5.25 -3.30
C PHE A 317 -17.22 -5.07 -4.61
N VAL A 318 -16.18 -5.85 -4.83
CA VAL A 318 -15.42 -5.81 -6.09
C VAL A 318 -16.29 -6.34 -7.24
N GLY A 319 -17.18 -7.28 -6.98
CA GLY A 319 -18.21 -7.74 -7.93
C GLY A 319 -19.13 -6.62 -8.36
N GLU A 320 -19.61 -5.82 -7.43
CA GLU A 320 -20.41 -4.61 -7.72
C GLU A 320 -19.64 -3.59 -8.57
N MET A 321 -18.41 -3.29 -8.18
CA MET A 321 -17.52 -2.38 -8.93
C MET A 321 -17.23 -2.90 -10.34
N ILE A 322 -17.02 -4.21 -10.50
CA ILE A 322 -16.84 -4.85 -11.81
C ILE A 322 -18.11 -4.72 -12.65
N ASN A 323 -19.30 -4.89 -12.06
CA ASN A 323 -20.56 -4.71 -12.78
C ASN A 323 -20.74 -3.26 -13.22
N ILE A 324 -20.41 -2.29 -12.37
CA ILE A 324 -20.40 -0.87 -12.73
C ILE A 324 -19.43 -0.61 -13.89
N ALA A 325 -18.23 -1.16 -13.81
CA ALA A 325 -17.22 -1.02 -14.87
C ALA A 325 -17.63 -1.72 -16.17
N LYS A 326 -18.31 -2.88 -16.10
CA LYS A 326 -18.85 -3.61 -17.27
C LYS A 326 -20.01 -2.88 -17.93
N ASN A 327 -20.85 -2.25 -17.13
CA ASN A 327 -21.99 -1.46 -17.65
C ASN A 327 -21.51 -0.13 -18.29
N LYS A 328 -20.26 0.27 -18.05
CA LYS A 328 -19.57 1.36 -18.76
C LYS A 328 -18.76 0.82 -19.95
N LYS A 329 -19.35 -0.08 -20.76
CA LYS A 329 -18.67 -0.69 -21.95
C LYS A 329 -18.04 0.34 -22.86
N ASP A 330 -18.72 1.47 -23.06
CA ASP A 330 -18.22 2.58 -23.87
C ASP A 330 -16.98 3.24 -23.25
N PHE A 331 -16.92 3.30 -21.92
CA PHE A 331 -15.76 3.83 -21.21
C PHE A 331 -14.51 2.93 -21.37
N LEU A 332 -14.68 1.62 -21.26
CA LEU A 332 -13.54 0.69 -21.47
C LEU A 332 -13.08 0.69 -22.93
N ALA A 333 -13.99 0.84 -23.87
CA ALA A 333 -13.66 1.01 -25.29
C ALA A 333 -12.99 2.36 -25.58
N GLU A 334 -13.39 3.41 -24.90
CA GLU A 334 -12.81 4.76 -25.01
C GLU A 334 -11.41 4.84 -24.39
N VAL A 335 -11.21 4.15 -23.25
CA VAL A 335 -9.92 4.13 -22.52
C VAL A 335 -8.90 3.21 -23.18
N PHE A 336 -9.33 2.06 -23.70
CA PHE A 336 -8.43 1.04 -24.26
C PHE A 336 -8.41 1.00 -25.79
N GLY A 337 -9.10 1.94 -26.44
CA GLY A 337 -9.29 1.95 -27.88
C GLY A 337 -10.27 0.87 -28.35
N LYS A 338 -11.09 1.15 -29.34
CA LYS A 338 -11.84 0.12 -30.04
C LYS A 338 -10.84 -0.94 -30.51
N LYS A 339 -11.06 -2.21 -30.21
CA LYS A 339 -10.30 -3.32 -30.80
C LYS A 339 -10.30 -3.08 -32.30
N GLY A 340 -9.11 -2.94 -32.86
CA GLY A 340 -8.78 -2.55 -34.19
C GLY A 340 -9.85 -2.80 -35.26
N GLU A 341 -10.19 -1.76 -35.93
CA GLU A 341 -10.34 -1.77 -37.36
C GLU A 341 -8.98 -1.79 -38.05
#